data_83c49fa8a8d6c61b77d5a0aa0d97b55b
#
_entry.id   83c49fa8a8d6c61b77d5a0aa0d97b55b
#
_cell.length_a   1.000
_cell.length_b   1.000
_cell.length_c   1.000
_cell.angle_alpha   90.00
_cell.angle_beta   90.00
_cell.angle_gamma   90.00
#
_symmetry.space_group_name_H-M   'P 1'
#
loop_
_entity.id
_entity.type
_entity.pdbx_description
1 polymer ?
#
loop_
_entity_poly.entity_id
_entity_poly.type
_entity_poly.pdbx_seq_one_letter_code
_entity_poly.pdbx_strand_id
1 'polypeptide(L)'
;MDRTNYEIRNQGLHLVKVNTQNFWELMELRVAKEQENFVASNAISLAQAYDCHADGKFAQCFGIYDGETPVGFAMIGHDSEDYEDIPEVYSRSYCLWRYMIDQRYQKRGYGRDGLILLLDYVLTSPDGEESLWSTSYEPENDVAAKLYASFGFKPNGETDGDEIVAVREL
;
A
#
# COMPACT_ATOMS: atom_id res chain seq x y z
N MET A 1 -15.62 -10.32 -2.19
CA MET A 1 -15.27 -10.66 -3.60
C MET A 1 -14.04 -11.55 -3.54
N ASP A 2 -14.15 -12.72 -4.04
CA ASP A 2 -13.19 -13.81 -3.83
C ASP A 2 -11.86 -13.55 -4.59
N ARG A 3 -10.71 -13.85 -3.94
CA ARG A 3 -9.35 -13.85 -4.53
C ARG A 3 -9.25 -14.69 -5.81
N THR A 4 -10.14 -15.63 -6.02
CA THR A 4 -10.12 -16.60 -7.13
C THR A 4 -9.96 -15.99 -8.53
N ASN A 5 -10.10 -14.65 -8.67
CA ASN A 5 -10.00 -13.95 -9.94
C ASN A 5 -8.62 -13.34 -10.24
N TYR A 6 -7.65 -13.44 -9.32
CA TYR A 6 -6.34 -12.79 -9.49
C TYR A 6 -5.21 -13.82 -9.53
N GLU A 7 -4.55 -13.93 -10.67
CA GLU A 7 -3.38 -14.80 -10.85
C GLU A 7 -2.10 -13.94 -10.90
N ILE A 8 -1.10 -14.33 -10.08
CA ILE A 8 0.23 -13.71 -10.09
C ILE A 8 0.99 -14.18 -11.34
N ARG A 9 1.48 -13.23 -12.12
CA ARG A 9 2.24 -13.48 -13.36
C ARG A 9 3.74 -13.58 -13.09
N ASN A 10 4.24 -12.75 -12.18
CA ASN A 10 5.65 -12.74 -11.77
C ASN A 10 5.87 -13.75 -10.64
N GLN A 11 6.20 -14.99 -10.98
CA GLN A 11 6.26 -16.12 -10.04
C GLN A 11 7.33 -15.96 -8.93
N GLY A 12 8.33 -15.11 -9.13
CA GLY A 12 9.35 -14.78 -8.13
C GLY A 12 8.93 -13.71 -7.12
N LEU A 13 7.77 -13.07 -7.34
CA LEU A 13 7.35 -11.93 -6.53
C LEU A 13 6.85 -12.38 -5.15
N HIS A 14 7.34 -11.72 -4.11
CA HIS A 14 6.93 -11.98 -2.73
C HIS A 14 7.11 -10.74 -1.84
N LEU A 15 6.46 -10.75 -0.68
CA LEU A 15 6.59 -9.70 0.34
C LEU A 15 7.60 -10.11 1.40
N VAL A 16 8.46 -9.16 1.77
CA VAL A 16 9.37 -9.31 2.91
C VAL A 16 9.14 -8.15 3.86
N LYS A 17 8.82 -8.44 5.12
CA LYS A 17 8.70 -7.39 6.14
C LYS A 17 9.99 -6.61 6.26
N VAL A 18 9.88 -5.29 6.42
CA VAL A 18 11.06 -4.43 6.64
C VAL A 18 11.74 -4.83 7.96
N ASN A 19 13.04 -4.99 7.91
CA ASN A 19 13.88 -5.37 9.04
C ASN A 19 15.29 -4.77 8.90
N THR A 20 16.19 -5.05 9.85
CA THR A 20 17.54 -4.49 9.86
C THR A 20 18.43 -4.93 8.69
N GLN A 21 18.07 -6.00 7.98
CA GLN A 21 18.87 -6.53 6.86
C GLN A 21 18.49 -5.87 5.53
N ASN A 22 17.22 -5.49 5.34
CA ASN A 22 16.73 -4.93 4.08
C ASN A 22 16.38 -3.42 4.15
N PHE A 23 16.44 -2.83 5.33
CA PHE A 23 16.07 -1.45 5.58
C PHE A 23 16.73 -0.45 4.61
N TRP A 24 18.06 -0.54 4.43
CA TRP A 24 18.80 0.43 3.63
C TRP A 24 18.45 0.36 2.15
N GLU A 25 18.38 -0.83 1.58
CA GLU A 25 18.06 -1.00 0.16
C GLU A 25 16.63 -0.56 -0.17
N LEU A 26 15.68 -0.78 0.76
CA LEU A 26 14.30 -0.33 0.59
C LEU A 26 14.15 1.20 0.69
N MET A 27 14.97 1.86 1.50
CA MET A 27 15.04 3.32 1.58
C MET A 27 15.55 3.97 0.29
N GLU A 28 16.32 3.26 -0.51
CA GLU A 28 16.89 3.77 -1.76
C GLU A 28 15.94 3.66 -2.97
N LEU A 29 14.86 2.90 -2.87
CA LEU A 29 13.86 2.81 -3.94
C LEU A 29 13.22 4.17 -4.21
N ARG A 30 13.02 4.49 -5.48
CA ARG A 30 12.44 5.76 -5.93
C ARG A 30 11.43 5.54 -7.03
N VAL A 31 10.35 6.30 -6.99
CA VAL A 31 9.44 6.45 -8.12
C VAL A 31 10.04 7.35 -9.19
N ALA A 32 9.44 7.37 -10.38
CA ALA A 32 9.82 8.34 -11.41
C ALA A 32 9.59 9.78 -10.91
N LYS A 33 10.38 10.73 -11.40
CA LYS A 33 10.38 12.12 -10.93
C LYS A 33 8.98 12.77 -10.96
N GLU A 34 8.22 12.48 -11.99
CA GLU A 34 6.83 12.96 -12.17
C GLU A 34 5.83 12.37 -11.16
N GLN A 35 6.24 11.34 -10.43
CA GLN A 35 5.43 10.63 -9.42
C GLN A 35 5.80 10.99 -7.97
N GLU A 36 6.86 11.81 -7.77
CA GLU A 36 7.38 12.11 -6.43
C GLU A 36 6.35 12.80 -5.52
N ASN A 37 5.36 13.48 -6.11
CA ASN A 37 4.27 14.11 -5.36
C ASN A 37 3.12 13.15 -5.04
N PHE A 38 3.10 11.95 -5.60
CA PHE A 38 2.02 10.98 -5.42
C PHE A 38 2.24 10.00 -4.26
N VAL A 39 3.44 9.94 -3.72
CA VAL A 39 3.76 9.03 -2.61
C VAL A 39 4.92 9.60 -1.79
N ALA A 40 4.79 9.53 -0.48
CA ALA A 40 5.87 9.91 0.42
C ALA A 40 7.09 8.99 0.22
N SER A 41 8.29 9.49 0.53
CA SER A 41 9.49 8.65 0.49
C SER A 41 9.38 7.49 1.47
N ASN A 42 10.07 6.38 1.16
CA ASN A 42 10.07 5.22 2.06
C ASN A 42 10.65 5.56 3.44
N ALA A 43 11.57 6.53 3.54
CA ALA A 43 12.10 7.02 4.81
C ALA A 43 11.00 7.66 5.68
N ILE A 44 10.14 8.50 5.10
CA ILE A 44 9.00 9.10 5.80
C ILE A 44 8.01 8.00 6.20
N SER A 45 7.70 7.07 5.31
CA SER A 45 6.77 5.96 5.57
C SER A 45 7.24 5.09 6.74
N LEU A 46 8.54 4.79 6.82
CA LEU A 46 9.14 4.04 7.93
C LEU A 46 9.11 4.83 9.25
N ALA A 47 9.31 6.16 9.19
CA ALA A 47 9.18 7.01 10.38
C ALA A 47 7.73 7.04 10.90
N GLN A 48 6.74 7.13 10.01
CA GLN A 48 5.32 7.06 10.38
C GLN A 48 4.94 5.69 10.96
N ALA A 49 5.44 4.59 10.38
CA ALA A 49 5.22 3.26 10.94
C ALA A 49 5.82 3.11 12.35
N TYR A 50 7.00 3.70 12.59
CA TYR A 50 7.61 3.73 13.93
C TYR A 50 6.73 4.52 14.92
N ASP A 51 6.21 5.67 14.51
CA ASP A 51 5.32 6.51 15.32
C ASP A 51 4.03 5.76 15.70
N CYS A 52 3.39 5.10 14.73
CA CYS A 52 2.24 4.23 14.98
C CYS A 52 2.54 3.14 16.01
N HIS A 53 3.69 2.47 15.88
CA HIS A 53 4.07 1.43 16.85
C HIS A 53 4.34 1.99 18.25
N ALA A 54 4.88 3.20 18.36
CA ALA A 54 5.10 3.85 19.65
C ALA A 54 3.77 4.13 20.39
N ASP A 55 2.71 4.40 19.64
CA ASP A 55 1.35 4.60 20.15
C ASP A 55 0.53 3.30 20.26
N GLY A 56 1.14 2.15 20.01
CA GLY A 56 0.46 0.84 20.07
C GLY A 56 -0.49 0.58 18.90
N LYS A 57 -0.38 1.34 17.82
CA LYS A 57 -1.19 1.21 16.61
C LYS A 57 -0.51 0.29 15.59
N PHE A 58 -1.28 -0.17 14.58
CA PHE A 58 -0.78 -1.09 13.57
C PHE A 58 -0.35 -0.39 12.29
N ALA A 59 0.93 -0.58 11.91
CA ALA A 59 1.44 -0.23 10.59
C ALA A 59 2.51 -1.26 10.17
N GLN A 60 2.29 -1.96 9.07
CA GLN A 60 3.24 -2.96 8.59
C GLN A 60 3.84 -2.55 7.25
N CYS A 61 5.17 -2.37 7.24
CA CYS A 61 5.93 -2.08 6.03
C CYS A 61 6.50 -3.35 5.39
N PHE A 62 6.46 -3.39 4.04
CA PHE A 62 6.99 -4.47 3.23
C PHE A 62 7.89 -3.95 2.12
N GLY A 63 8.98 -4.66 1.86
CA GLY A 63 9.62 -4.69 0.55
C GLY A 63 8.88 -5.68 -0.35
N ILE A 64 8.71 -5.31 -1.62
CA ILE A 64 8.23 -6.19 -2.69
C ILE A 64 9.47 -6.65 -3.43
N TYR A 65 9.70 -7.94 -3.48
CA TYR A 65 10.90 -8.56 -4.07
C TYR A 65 10.55 -9.46 -5.25
N ASP A 66 11.38 -9.44 -6.27
CA ASP A 66 11.42 -10.47 -7.31
C ASP A 66 12.74 -11.25 -7.16
N GLY A 67 12.66 -12.48 -6.64
CA GLY A 67 13.82 -13.20 -6.13
C GLY A 67 14.50 -12.40 -5.02
N GLU A 68 15.77 -12.04 -5.19
CA GLU A 68 16.54 -11.25 -4.22
C GLU A 68 16.53 -9.73 -4.53
N THR A 69 15.82 -9.31 -5.57
CA THR A 69 15.83 -7.92 -6.03
C THR A 69 14.63 -7.15 -5.45
N PRO A 70 14.84 -6.08 -4.67
CA PRO A 70 13.76 -5.21 -4.23
C PRO A 70 13.24 -4.39 -5.41
N VAL A 71 11.94 -4.53 -5.71
CA VAL A 71 11.29 -3.87 -6.85
C VAL A 71 10.25 -2.83 -6.42
N GLY A 72 9.84 -2.83 -5.15
CA GLY A 72 8.84 -1.90 -4.64
C GLY A 72 8.73 -1.90 -3.12
N PHE A 73 7.83 -1.06 -2.62
CA PHE A 73 7.57 -0.89 -1.19
C PHE A 73 6.06 -0.71 -0.98
N ALA A 74 5.57 -1.20 0.15
CA ALA A 74 4.20 -1.01 0.58
C ALA A 74 4.10 -0.83 2.09
N MET A 75 3.07 -0.11 2.55
CA MET A 75 2.71 0.00 3.96
C MET A 75 1.21 -0.20 4.11
N ILE A 76 0.82 -1.10 4.99
CA ILE A 76 -0.56 -1.34 5.41
C ILE A 76 -0.73 -0.79 6.82
N GLY A 77 -1.73 0.05 7.02
CA GLY A 77 -2.18 0.54 8.32
C GLY A 77 -3.54 -0.05 8.71
N HIS A 78 -3.84 -0.01 10.00
CA HIS A 78 -5.16 -0.30 10.54
C HIS A 78 -5.36 0.59 11.77
N ASP A 79 -6.34 1.49 11.73
CA ASP A 79 -6.55 2.53 12.74
C ASP A 79 -5.26 3.26 13.16
N SER A 80 -4.39 3.47 12.15
CA SER A 80 -3.00 3.90 12.36
C SER A 80 -2.83 5.41 12.44
N GLU A 81 -3.81 6.17 11.97
CA GLU A 81 -3.77 7.63 11.93
C GLU A 81 -4.73 8.23 12.97
N ASP A 82 -4.41 9.42 13.46
CA ASP A 82 -5.20 10.15 14.43
C ASP A 82 -4.94 11.65 14.27
N TYR A 83 -5.68 12.27 13.35
CA TYR A 83 -5.64 13.71 13.09
C TYR A 83 -7.04 14.26 12.84
N GLU A 84 -7.17 15.57 12.87
CA GLU A 84 -8.43 16.26 12.61
C GLU A 84 -8.87 16.00 11.16
N ASP A 85 -10.15 15.68 10.95
CA ASP A 85 -10.75 15.38 9.64
C ASP A 85 -10.24 14.08 8.95
N ILE A 86 -9.74 13.12 9.72
CA ILE A 86 -9.41 11.79 9.19
C ILE A 86 -10.63 11.12 8.52
N PRO A 87 -10.50 10.50 7.34
CA PRO A 87 -11.60 9.76 6.73
C PRO A 87 -12.18 8.69 7.68
N GLU A 88 -13.51 8.69 7.85
CA GLU A 88 -14.19 7.78 8.78
C GLU A 88 -13.89 6.31 8.46
N VAL A 89 -13.73 5.98 7.18
CA VAL A 89 -13.47 4.61 6.74
C VAL A 89 -12.15 4.03 7.27
N TYR A 90 -11.16 4.85 7.61
CA TYR A 90 -9.87 4.37 8.09
C TYR A 90 -9.94 3.68 9.45
N SER A 91 -10.90 4.06 10.31
CA SER A 91 -11.12 3.41 11.61
C SER A 91 -11.78 2.03 11.53
N ARG A 92 -12.22 1.60 10.33
CA ARG A 92 -12.96 0.34 10.11
C ARG A 92 -12.54 -0.39 8.84
N SER A 93 -11.30 -0.19 8.44
CA SER A 93 -10.71 -0.84 7.27
C SER A 93 -9.22 -1.02 7.44
N TYR A 94 -8.66 -2.01 6.77
CA TYR A 94 -7.24 -1.94 6.47
C TYR A 94 -7.00 -0.82 5.45
N CYS A 95 -5.94 -0.03 5.63
CA CYS A 95 -5.56 1.04 4.71
C CYS A 95 -4.28 0.64 3.95
N LEU A 96 -4.33 0.63 2.62
CA LEU A 96 -3.13 0.65 1.80
C LEU A 96 -2.55 2.06 1.85
N TRP A 97 -1.76 2.35 2.87
CA TRP A 97 -1.28 3.69 3.18
C TRP A 97 -0.14 4.15 2.25
N ARG A 98 0.72 3.22 1.82
CA ARG A 98 1.79 3.50 0.86
C ARG A 98 1.94 2.35 -0.11
N TYR A 99 2.11 2.69 -1.39
CA TYR A 99 2.35 1.71 -2.43
C TYR A 99 3.18 2.30 -3.57
N MET A 100 4.34 1.71 -3.85
CA MET A 100 5.17 2.15 -4.95
C MET A 100 5.95 1.00 -5.59
N ILE A 101 6.21 1.13 -6.88
CA ILE A 101 7.19 0.33 -7.62
C ILE A 101 8.32 1.23 -8.05
N ASP A 102 9.55 0.80 -7.81
CA ASP A 102 10.75 1.55 -8.20
C ASP A 102 10.76 1.80 -9.73
N GLN A 103 11.16 3.01 -10.13
CA GLN A 103 11.14 3.47 -11.51
C GLN A 103 11.83 2.51 -12.50
N ARG A 104 12.88 1.79 -12.06
CA ARG A 104 13.63 0.81 -12.86
C ARG A 104 12.80 -0.42 -13.21
N TYR A 105 11.74 -0.69 -12.45
CA TYR A 105 10.95 -1.91 -12.54
C TYR A 105 9.49 -1.68 -12.93
N GLN A 106 9.06 -0.43 -13.13
CA GLN A 106 7.71 -0.10 -13.57
C GLN A 106 7.38 -0.70 -14.95
N LYS A 107 6.09 -0.79 -15.26
CA LYS A 107 5.54 -1.34 -16.53
C LYS A 107 5.85 -2.82 -16.80
N ARG A 108 6.23 -3.58 -15.76
CA ARG A 108 6.50 -5.03 -15.83
C ARG A 108 5.44 -5.90 -15.13
N GLY A 109 4.33 -5.30 -14.72
CA GLY A 109 3.25 -5.99 -14.01
C GLY A 109 3.41 -6.08 -12.49
N TYR A 110 4.55 -5.66 -11.94
CA TYR A 110 4.82 -5.75 -10.50
C TYR A 110 3.79 -4.98 -9.64
N GLY A 111 3.30 -3.83 -10.13
CA GLY A 111 2.27 -3.08 -9.39
C GLY A 111 0.96 -3.85 -9.25
N ARG A 112 0.57 -4.62 -10.27
CA ARG A 112 -0.61 -5.49 -10.17
C ARG A 112 -0.36 -6.69 -9.27
N ASP A 113 0.74 -7.39 -9.49
CA ASP A 113 1.01 -8.64 -8.77
C ASP A 113 1.36 -8.38 -7.29
N GLY A 114 2.04 -7.27 -6.98
CA GLY A 114 2.28 -6.84 -5.60
C GLY A 114 0.98 -6.50 -4.85
N LEU A 115 -0.01 -5.92 -5.55
CA LEU A 115 -1.31 -5.65 -4.95
C LEU A 115 -2.10 -6.94 -4.64
N ILE A 116 -1.92 -8.00 -5.44
CA ILE A 116 -2.46 -9.34 -5.13
C ILE A 116 -1.86 -9.89 -3.83
N LEU A 117 -0.54 -9.80 -3.68
CA LEU A 117 0.15 -10.26 -2.47
C LEU A 117 -0.29 -9.48 -1.22
N LEU A 118 -0.52 -8.18 -1.35
CA LEU A 118 -1.02 -7.36 -0.25
C LEU A 118 -2.48 -7.68 0.09
N LEU A 119 -3.31 -7.97 -0.91
CA LEU A 119 -4.66 -8.47 -0.69
C LEU A 119 -4.64 -9.79 0.09
N ASP A 120 -3.77 -10.74 -0.30
CA ASP A 120 -3.60 -11.99 0.44
C ASP A 120 -3.20 -11.74 1.89
N TYR A 121 -2.30 -10.80 2.12
CA TYR A 121 -1.89 -10.42 3.47
C TYR A 121 -3.04 -9.83 4.29
N VAL A 122 -3.78 -8.87 3.74
CA VAL A 122 -4.93 -8.24 4.43
C VAL A 122 -6.02 -9.26 4.75
N LEU A 123 -6.28 -10.21 3.85
CA LEU A 123 -7.22 -11.31 4.08
C LEU A 123 -6.82 -12.26 5.22
N THR A 124 -5.60 -12.20 5.73
CA THR A 124 -5.20 -12.93 6.95
C THR A 124 -5.66 -12.25 8.24
N SER A 125 -6.29 -11.06 8.15
CA SER A 125 -6.72 -10.25 9.30
C SER A 125 -5.59 -10.02 10.32
N PRO A 126 -4.45 -9.43 9.90
CA PRO A 126 -3.23 -9.40 10.72
C PRO A 126 -3.34 -8.57 12.01
N ASP A 127 -4.35 -7.72 12.13
CA ASP A 127 -4.62 -6.85 13.29
C ASP A 127 -6.14 -6.79 13.61
N GLY A 128 -6.85 -7.89 13.43
CA GLY A 128 -8.29 -7.97 13.66
C GLY A 128 -9.11 -8.08 12.38
N GLU A 129 -10.36 -8.54 12.54
CA GLU A 129 -11.26 -8.75 11.39
C GLU A 129 -11.81 -7.42 10.89
N GLU A 130 -11.62 -7.15 9.61
CA GLU A 130 -12.23 -6.05 8.88
C GLU A 130 -12.89 -6.56 7.60
N SER A 131 -13.94 -5.87 7.17
CA SER A 131 -14.65 -6.18 5.94
C SER A 131 -14.28 -5.27 4.77
N LEU A 132 -13.46 -4.24 5.02
CA LEU A 132 -13.10 -3.22 4.06
C LEU A 132 -11.58 -3.08 3.94
N TRP A 133 -11.15 -2.77 2.72
CA TRP A 133 -9.79 -2.33 2.42
C TRP A 133 -9.87 -0.96 1.73
N SER A 134 -9.22 0.04 2.31
CA SER A 134 -9.19 1.41 1.82
C SER A 134 -7.83 1.79 1.25
N THR A 135 -7.81 2.84 0.47
CA THR A 135 -6.62 3.55 -0.03
C THR A 135 -7.02 4.96 -0.40
N SER A 136 -6.04 5.86 -0.52
CA SER A 136 -6.23 7.16 -1.14
C SER A 136 -5.24 7.38 -2.30
N TYR A 137 -5.54 8.31 -3.17
CA TYR A 137 -4.67 8.69 -4.29
C TYR A 137 -5.00 10.08 -4.79
N GLU A 138 -3.97 10.77 -5.27
CA GLU A 138 -4.12 12.09 -5.92
C GLU A 138 -5.02 12.00 -7.16
N PRO A 139 -5.92 12.98 -7.38
CA PRO A 139 -6.84 12.97 -8.53
C PRO A 139 -6.14 12.85 -9.88
N GLU A 140 -4.92 13.37 -10.01
CA GLU A 140 -4.10 13.32 -11.21
C GLU A 140 -3.36 11.99 -11.40
N ASN A 141 -3.37 11.10 -10.39
CA ASN A 141 -2.68 9.82 -10.46
C ASN A 141 -3.52 8.75 -11.17
N ASP A 142 -3.73 8.93 -12.46
CA ASP A 142 -4.47 8.02 -13.34
C ASP A 142 -3.99 6.57 -13.27
N VAL A 143 -2.70 6.35 -13.02
CA VAL A 143 -2.11 5.01 -12.97
C VAL A 143 -2.60 4.28 -11.73
N ALA A 144 -2.56 4.93 -10.58
CA ALA A 144 -3.08 4.39 -9.32
C ALA A 144 -4.60 4.20 -9.40
N ALA A 145 -5.34 5.21 -9.89
CA ALA A 145 -6.80 5.14 -10.05
C ALA A 145 -7.24 3.90 -10.86
N LYS A 146 -6.60 3.67 -12.02
CA LYS A 146 -6.90 2.52 -12.88
C LYS A 146 -6.50 1.19 -12.25
N LEU A 147 -5.35 1.15 -11.57
CA LEU A 147 -4.90 -0.04 -10.86
C LEU A 147 -5.89 -0.41 -9.74
N TYR A 148 -6.23 0.52 -8.86
CA TYR A 148 -7.15 0.27 -7.76
C TYR A 148 -8.56 -0.09 -8.24
N ALA A 149 -9.08 0.61 -9.25
CA ALA A 149 -10.36 0.28 -9.87
C ALA A 149 -10.39 -1.17 -10.42
N SER A 150 -9.28 -1.65 -10.99
CA SER A 150 -9.16 -3.03 -11.49
C SER A 150 -9.21 -4.08 -10.38
N PHE A 151 -8.98 -3.68 -9.14
CA PHE A 151 -9.11 -4.49 -7.93
C PHE A 151 -10.44 -4.28 -7.20
N GLY A 152 -11.36 -3.53 -7.78
CA GLY A 152 -12.70 -3.30 -7.23
C GLY A 152 -12.78 -2.17 -6.22
N PHE A 153 -11.72 -1.39 -6.03
CA PHE A 153 -11.82 -0.16 -5.25
C PHE A 153 -12.70 0.87 -5.95
N LYS A 154 -13.52 1.55 -5.20
CA LYS A 154 -14.43 2.59 -5.69
C LYS A 154 -14.34 3.81 -4.76
N PRO A 155 -14.28 5.03 -5.30
CA PRO A 155 -14.43 6.23 -4.49
C PRO A 155 -15.66 6.16 -3.61
N ASN A 156 -15.51 6.47 -2.32
CA ASN A 156 -16.62 6.42 -1.35
C ASN A 156 -17.20 7.81 -1.04
N GLY A 157 -16.63 8.87 -1.61
CA GLY A 157 -17.06 10.26 -1.43
C GLY A 157 -16.29 11.01 -0.33
N GLU A 158 -15.46 10.33 0.45
CA GLU A 158 -14.52 10.96 1.39
C GLU A 158 -13.26 11.43 0.67
N THR A 159 -12.54 12.36 1.29
CA THR A 159 -11.21 12.80 0.88
C THR A 159 -10.25 12.74 2.05
N ASP A 160 -8.96 12.52 1.76
CA ASP A 160 -7.85 12.63 2.69
C ASP A 160 -6.96 13.79 2.20
N GLY A 161 -7.15 14.97 2.80
CA GLY A 161 -6.66 16.19 2.18
C GLY A 161 -7.23 16.38 0.78
N ASP A 162 -6.36 16.45 -0.23
CA ASP A 162 -6.75 16.58 -1.64
C ASP A 162 -6.91 15.20 -2.33
N GLU A 163 -6.57 14.09 -1.68
CA GLU A 163 -6.64 12.75 -2.24
C GLU A 163 -8.07 12.19 -2.24
N ILE A 164 -8.39 11.40 -3.25
CA ILE A 164 -9.64 10.63 -3.35
C ILE A 164 -9.51 9.37 -2.52
N VAL A 165 -10.41 9.19 -1.56
CA VAL A 165 -10.51 7.94 -0.79
C VAL A 165 -11.33 6.90 -1.58
N ALA A 166 -10.79 5.72 -1.71
CA ALA A 166 -11.44 4.59 -2.38
C ALA A 166 -11.43 3.34 -1.49
N VAL A 167 -12.50 2.57 -1.58
CA VAL A 167 -12.72 1.37 -0.75
C VAL A 167 -13.15 0.18 -1.59
N ARG A 168 -12.79 -1.00 -1.13
CA ARG A 168 -13.32 -2.28 -1.62
C ARG A 168 -13.73 -3.18 -0.45
N GLU A 169 -14.69 -4.08 -0.68
CA GLU A 169 -15.00 -5.18 0.23
C GLU A 169 -13.92 -6.28 0.15
N LEU A 170 -13.58 -6.85 1.31
CA LEU A 170 -12.65 -7.98 1.46
C LEU A 170 -13.36 -9.33 1.29
#